data_22bd178272e648c2ba7d24a278f2eb21
#
_entry.id   22bd178272e648c2ba7d24a278f2eb21
#
_cell.length_a   1.000
_cell.length_b   1.000
_cell.length_c   1.000
_cell.angle_alpha   90.00
_cell.angle_beta   90.00
_cell.angle_gamma   90.00
#
_symmetry.space_group_name_H-M   'P 1'
#
loop_
_entity.id
_entity.type
_entity.pdbx_description
1 polymer ?
#
loop_
_entity_poly.entity_id
_entity_poly.type
_entity_poly.pdbx_seq_one_letter_code
_entity_poly.pdbx_strand_id
1 'polypeptide(L)'
;MSWLAVSEVIRNLGLVILAGIGIYLAWKRVTAATRQADASLQQAHMARRDHVAELFSRAVGQLTDEKLEIRLGAVYTLRQIARDFPDLSEPTFELLTTYLRESVPNYGDNEPPVDVREIMSTLRDRLVKP
;
A
#
# COMPACT_ATOMS: atom_id res chain seq x y z
N MET A 1 -61.29 23.07 26.71
CA MET A 1 -60.38 22.78 25.60
C MET A 1 -61.18 22.54 24.37
N SER A 2 -60.93 23.30 23.32
CA SER A 2 -61.56 23.05 22.04
C SER A 2 -60.99 21.79 21.40
N TRP A 3 -61.84 21.00 20.78
CA TRP A 3 -61.46 19.81 20.04
C TRP A 3 -60.37 20.10 18.97
N LEU A 4 -60.44 21.29 18.39
CA LEU A 4 -59.47 21.78 17.41
C LEU A 4 -58.04 21.96 17.99
N ALA A 5 -57.93 22.46 19.21
CA ALA A 5 -56.63 22.61 19.87
C ALA A 5 -55.98 21.24 20.19
N VAL A 6 -56.80 20.26 20.57
CA VAL A 6 -56.33 18.90 20.84
C VAL A 6 -55.83 18.22 19.53
N SER A 7 -56.54 18.39 18.44
CA SER A 7 -56.16 17.85 17.13
C SER A 7 -54.88 18.44 16.58
N GLU A 8 -54.63 19.74 16.80
CA GLU A 8 -53.38 20.39 16.42
C GLU A 8 -52.18 19.88 17.23
N VAL A 9 -52.36 19.69 18.53
CA VAL A 9 -51.31 19.14 19.40
C VAL A 9 -50.94 17.70 18.94
N ILE A 10 -51.91 16.86 18.68
CA ILE A 10 -51.69 15.48 18.20
C ILE A 10 -50.97 15.47 16.86
N ARG A 11 -51.39 16.32 15.94
CA ARG A 11 -50.73 16.48 14.61
C ARG A 11 -49.28 16.90 14.76
N ASN A 12 -49.02 17.93 15.55
CA ASN A 12 -47.69 18.48 15.78
C ASN A 12 -46.76 17.44 16.47
N LEU A 13 -47.29 16.72 17.45
CA LEU A 13 -46.56 15.65 18.11
C LEU A 13 -46.21 14.51 17.14
N GLY A 14 -47.14 14.13 16.29
CA GLY A 14 -46.92 13.13 15.23
C GLY A 14 -45.82 13.52 14.28
N LEU A 15 -45.80 14.80 13.83
CA LEU A 15 -44.77 15.34 12.95
C LEU A 15 -43.38 15.35 13.59
N VAL A 16 -43.30 15.71 14.88
CA VAL A 16 -42.01 15.68 15.63
C VAL A 16 -41.46 14.26 15.75
N ILE A 17 -42.31 13.30 16.04
CA ILE A 17 -41.92 11.89 16.14
C ILE A 17 -41.46 11.39 14.78
N LEU A 18 -42.16 11.67 13.70
CA LEU A 18 -41.74 11.27 12.34
C LEU A 18 -40.41 11.91 11.94
N ALA A 19 -40.20 13.17 12.25
CA ALA A 19 -38.94 13.88 12.01
C ALA A 19 -37.80 13.25 12.82
N GLY A 20 -38.03 12.93 14.08
CA GLY A 20 -37.05 12.23 14.94
C GLY A 20 -36.66 10.85 14.40
N ILE A 21 -37.62 10.07 13.93
CA ILE A 21 -37.38 8.75 13.31
C ILE A 21 -36.60 8.93 12.01
N GLY A 22 -36.95 9.89 11.19
CA GLY A 22 -36.25 10.19 9.93
C GLY A 22 -34.80 10.57 10.16
N ILE A 23 -34.52 11.43 11.13
CA ILE A 23 -33.15 11.82 11.51
C ILE A 23 -32.37 10.63 12.05
N TYR A 24 -32.97 9.82 12.91
CA TYR A 24 -32.34 8.61 13.45
C TYR A 24 -31.96 7.62 12.34
N LEU A 25 -32.89 7.34 11.41
CA LEU A 25 -32.64 6.45 10.30
C LEU A 25 -31.57 6.98 9.35
N ALA A 26 -31.58 8.30 9.08
CA ALA A 26 -30.54 8.94 8.27
C ALA A 26 -29.17 8.82 8.92
N TRP A 27 -29.09 9.08 10.22
CA TRP A 27 -27.84 8.94 10.98
C TRP A 27 -27.32 7.51 10.99
N LYS A 28 -28.20 6.54 11.19
CA LYS A 28 -27.88 5.12 11.15
C LYS A 28 -27.34 4.69 9.76
N ARG A 29 -27.91 5.21 8.68
CA ARG A 29 -27.44 4.94 7.32
C ARG A 29 -26.05 5.53 7.07
N VAL A 30 -25.80 6.74 7.53
CA VAL A 30 -24.48 7.39 7.39
C VAL A 30 -23.41 6.62 8.16
N THR A 31 -23.67 6.21 9.39
CA THR A 31 -22.71 5.44 10.18
C THR A 31 -22.44 4.05 9.59
N ALA A 32 -23.44 3.39 9.02
CA ALA A 32 -23.25 2.10 8.32
C ALA A 32 -22.40 2.28 7.06
N ALA A 33 -22.64 3.33 6.27
CA ALA A 33 -21.88 3.64 5.07
C ALA A 33 -20.41 3.97 5.39
N THR A 34 -20.14 4.75 6.43
CA THR A 34 -18.78 5.07 6.86
C THR A 34 -18.01 3.84 7.34
N ARG A 35 -18.66 2.95 8.11
CA ARG A 35 -18.05 1.68 8.55
C ARG A 35 -17.69 0.79 7.35
N GLN A 36 -18.57 0.71 6.37
CA GLN A 36 -18.32 -0.07 5.15
C GLN A 36 -17.18 0.53 4.32
N ALA A 37 -17.12 1.86 4.20
CA ALA A 37 -16.03 2.55 3.52
C ALA A 37 -14.68 2.31 4.23
N ASP A 38 -14.63 2.39 5.56
CA ASP A 38 -13.43 2.11 6.34
C ASP A 38 -12.97 0.66 6.20
N ALA A 39 -13.90 -0.31 6.24
CA ALA A 39 -13.59 -1.72 6.02
C ALA A 39 -13.05 -1.96 4.60
N SER A 40 -13.61 -1.32 3.59
CA SER A 40 -13.15 -1.42 2.20
C SER A 40 -11.75 -0.84 2.02
N LEU A 41 -11.45 0.29 2.66
CA LEU A 41 -10.12 0.89 2.65
C LEU A 41 -9.08 -0.02 3.32
N GLN A 42 -9.40 -0.58 4.48
CA GLN A 42 -8.51 -1.53 5.16
C GLN A 42 -8.26 -2.76 4.31
N GLN A 43 -9.28 -3.30 3.67
CA GLN A 43 -9.15 -4.45 2.77
C GLN A 43 -8.28 -4.12 1.55
N ALA A 44 -8.44 -2.94 0.97
CA ALA A 44 -7.61 -2.48 -0.12
C ALA A 44 -6.14 -2.31 0.30
N HIS A 45 -5.89 -1.77 1.49
CA HIS A 45 -4.53 -1.65 2.04
C HIS A 45 -3.87 -3.02 2.27
N MET A 46 -4.60 -3.99 2.82
CA MET A 46 -4.09 -5.36 3.01
C MET A 46 -3.79 -6.02 1.68
N ALA A 47 -4.69 -5.95 0.71
CA ALA A 47 -4.48 -6.51 -0.63
C ALA A 47 -3.26 -5.89 -1.32
N ARG A 48 -3.04 -4.59 -1.16
CA ARG A 48 -1.87 -3.91 -1.70
C ARG A 48 -0.57 -4.39 -1.04
N ARG A 49 -0.56 -4.56 0.28
CA ARG A 49 0.61 -5.10 1.01
C ARG A 49 0.94 -6.52 0.58
N ASP A 50 -0.06 -7.37 0.45
CA ASP A 50 0.11 -8.76 0.00
C ASP A 50 0.67 -8.81 -1.43
N HIS A 51 0.16 -7.96 -2.30
CA HIS A 51 0.64 -7.86 -3.68
C HIS A 51 2.11 -7.41 -3.74
N VAL A 52 2.50 -6.41 -2.96
CA VAL A 52 3.88 -5.94 -2.88
C VAL A 52 4.82 -7.01 -2.29
N ALA A 53 4.38 -7.72 -1.25
CA ALA A 53 5.15 -8.82 -0.68
C ALA A 53 5.39 -9.94 -1.70
N GLU A 54 4.39 -10.26 -2.52
CA GLU A 54 4.53 -11.23 -3.61
C GLU A 54 5.51 -10.75 -4.68
N LEU A 55 5.41 -9.49 -5.11
CA LEU A 55 6.34 -8.90 -6.08
C LEU A 55 7.78 -8.89 -5.54
N PHE A 56 7.96 -8.54 -4.28
CA PHE A 56 9.26 -8.55 -3.62
C PHE A 56 9.86 -9.96 -3.60
N SER A 57 9.10 -10.95 -3.16
CA SER A 57 9.54 -12.35 -3.11
C SER A 57 9.91 -12.87 -4.50
N ARG A 58 9.12 -12.56 -5.51
CA ARG A 58 9.40 -12.94 -6.90
C ARG A 58 10.67 -12.29 -7.41
N ALA A 59 10.86 -11.00 -7.16
CA ALA A 59 12.06 -10.28 -7.57
C ALA A 59 13.32 -10.83 -6.89
N VAL A 60 13.24 -11.16 -5.60
CA VAL A 60 14.34 -11.83 -4.87
C VAL A 60 14.74 -13.13 -5.53
N GLY A 61 13.77 -13.97 -5.90
CA GLY A 61 14.02 -15.24 -6.61
C GLY A 61 14.65 -15.02 -7.99
N GLN A 62 14.28 -13.96 -8.68
CA GLN A 62 14.80 -13.64 -10.02
C GLN A 62 16.22 -13.05 -10.02
N LEU A 63 16.73 -12.58 -8.89
CA LEU A 63 18.11 -12.08 -8.77
C LEU A 63 19.16 -13.17 -9.05
N THR A 64 18.82 -14.43 -8.88
CA THR A 64 19.70 -15.57 -9.13
C THR A 64 19.43 -16.28 -10.47
N ASP A 65 18.64 -15.70 -11.33
CA ASP A 65 18.32 -16.25 -12.65
C ASP A 65 19.58 -16.25 -13.55
N GLU A 66 19.68 -17.25 -14.41
CA GLU A 66 20.79 -17.36 -15.36
C GLU A 66 20.80 -16.27 -16.40
N LYS A 67 19.61 -15.75 -16.78
CA LYS A 67 19.44 -14.71 -17.77
C LYS A 67 19.66 -13.32 -17.17
N LEU A 68 20.58 -12.58 -17.76
CA LEU A 68 20.90 -11.21 -17.37
C LEU A 68 19.66 -10.29 -17.37
N GLU A 69 18.82 -10.42 -18.39
CA GLU A 69 17.61 -9.60 -18.54
C GLU A 69 16.64 -9.78 -17.39
N ILE A 70 16.51 -11.01 -16.88
CA ILE A 70 15.66 -11.33 -15.74
C ILE A 70 16.24 -10.76 -14.45
N ARG A 71 17.56 -10.92 -14.22
CA ARG A 71 18.23 -10.34 -13.07
C ARG A 71 18.11 -8.81 -13.05
N LEU A 72 18.33 -8.19 -14.20
CA LEU A 72 18.21 -6.73 -14.36
C LEU A 72 16.78 -6.25 -14.08
N GLY A 73 15.77 -6.96 -14.60
CA GLY A 73 14.36 -6.69 -14.28
C GLY A 73 14.06 -6.81 -12.80
N ALA A 74 14.64 -7.78 -12.10
CA ALA A 74 14.52 -7.93 -10.66
C ALA A 74 15.11 -6.74 -9.89
N VAL A 75 16.28 -6.26 -10.29
CA VAL A 75 16.91 -5.07 -9.68
C VAL A 75 16.03 -3.83 -9.84
N TYR A 76 15.47 -3.61 -11.03
CA TYR A 76 14.56 -2.49 -11.26
C TYR A 76 13.27 -2.61 -10.44
N THR A 77 12.70 -3.80 -10.33
CA THR A 77 11.51 -4.05 -9.51
C THR A 77 11.79 -3.77 -8.03
N LEU A 78 12.90 -4.27 -7.49
CA LEU A 78 13.30 -4.04 -6.10
C LEU A 78 13.57 -2.55 -5.83
N ARG A 79 14.22 -1.87 -6.75
CA ARG A 79 14.46 -0.42 -6.66
C ARG A 79 13.14 0.36 -6.62
N GLN A 80 12.17 -0.02 -7.45
CA GLN A 80 10.85 0.62 -7.47
C GLN A 80 10.08 0.37 -6.17
N ILE A 81 10.11 -0.87 -5.66
CA ILE A 81 9.50 -1.23 -4.37
C ILE A 81 10.11 -0.40 -3.23
N ALA A 82 11.44 -0.29 -3.18
CA ALA A 82 12.13 0.51 -2.16
C ALA A 82 11.75 2.00 -2.21
N ARG A 83 11.48 2.52 -3.40
CA ARG A 83 11.07 3.92 -3.61
C ARG A 83 9.63 4.15 -3.18
N ASP A 84 8.72 3.26 -3.54
CA ASP A 84 7.27 3.42 -3.32
C ASP A 84 6.84 2.97 -1.91
N PHE A 85 7.60 2.10 -1.28
CA PHE A 85 7.32 1.53 0.04
C PHE A 85 8.53 1.71 0.97
N PRO A 86 8.59 2.82 1.72
CA PRO A 86 9.72 3.10 2.62
C PRO A 86 10.01 1.99 3.63
N ASP A 87 9.00 1.24 4.06
CA ASP A 87 9.13 0.11 4.99
C ASP A 87 10.00 -1.02 4.42
N LEU A 88 10.01 -1.16 3.09
CA LEU A 88 10.78 -2.17 2.37
C LEU A 88 12.11 -1.65 1.83
N SER A 89 12.40 -0.39 2.05
CA SER A 89 13.64 0.24 1.58
C SER A 89 14.86 -0.41 2.22
N GLU A 90 14.90 -0.53 3.55
CA GLU A 90 16.03 -1.12 4.27
C GLU A 90 16.26 -2.59 3.89
N PRO A 91 15.26 -3.50 3.95
CA PRO A 91 15.42 -4.88 3.50
C PRO A 91 15.90 -5.00 2.05
N THR A 92 15.42 -4.15 1.16
CA THR A 92 15.82 -4.14 -0.24
C THR A 92 17.30 -3.78 -0.40
N PHE A 93 17.76 -2.76 0.31
CA PHE A 93 19.17 -2.35 0.23
C PHE A 93 20.12 -3.37 0.88
N GLU A 94 19.72 -4.00 1.97
CA GLU A 94 20.49 -5.11 2.55
C GLU A 94 20.64 -6.27 1.57
N LEU A 95 19.54 -6.64 0.93
CA LEU A 95 19.53 -7.71 -0.08
C LEU A 95 20.45 -7.39 -1.26
N LEU A 96 20.33 -6.20 -1.82
CA LEU A 96 21.17 -5.77 -2.95
C LEU A 96 22.64 -5.66 -2.58
N THR A 97 22.95 -5.21 -1.38
CA THR A 97 24.32 -5.15 -0.85
C THR A 97 24.91 -6.54 -0.68
N THR A 98 24.14 -7.48 -0.14
CA THR A 98 24.56 -8.88 0.03
C THR A 98 24.80 -9.52 -1.33
N TYR A 99 23.90 -9.34 -2.27
CA TYR A 99 24.05 -9.83 -3.63
C TYR A 99 25.31 -9.29 -4.30
N LEU A 100 25.57 -7.99 -4.16
CA LEU A 100 26.76 -7.36 -4.71
C LEU A 100 28.05 -7.94 -4.09
N ARG A 101 28.06 -8.14 -2.77
CA ARG A 101 29.20 -8.69 -2.04
C ARG A 101 29.54 -10.11 -2.49
N GLU A 102 28.53 -10.93 -2.73
CA GLU A 102 28.70 -12.31 -3.21
C GLU A 102 29.10 -12.35 -4.68
N SER A 103 28.71 -11.38 -5.48
CA SER A 103 28.96 -11.33 -6.92
C SER A 103 30.35 -10.79 -7.27
N VAL A 104 30.89 -9.86 -6.49
CA VAL A 104 32.19 -9.20 -6.78
C VAL A 104 33.37 -10.16 -6.95
N PRO A 105 33.52 -11.22 -6.16
CA PRO A 105 34.64 -12.16 -6.32
C PRO A 105 34.68 -12.87 -7.67
N ASN A 106 33.57 -12.96 -8.38
CA ASN A 106 33.44 -13.70 -9.63
C ASN A 106 33.93 -12.95 -10.87
N TYR A 107 34.22 -11.64 -10.76
CA TYR A 107 34.55 -10.81 -11.92
C TYR A 107 36.03 -10.45 -12.01
N GLY A 108 36.79 -10.53 -10.92
CA GLY A 108 38.20 -10.15 -10.90
C GLY A 108 38.43 -8.73 -11.40
N ASP A 109 39.35 -8.55 -12.35
CA ASP A 109 39.66 -7.26 -12.97
C ASP A 109 38.75 -6.92 -14.17
N ASN A 110 37.77 -7.78 -14.50
CA ASN A 110 36.86 -7.56 -15.60
C ASN A 110 35.78 -6.54 -15.22
N GLU A 111 35.26 -5.86 -16.25
CA GLU A 111 34.14 -4.94 -16.06
C GLU A 111 32.91 -5.68 -15.48
N PRO A 112 32.29 -5.15 -14.38
CA PRO A 112 31.11 -5.77 -13.81
C PRO A 112 29.96 -5.85 -14.79
N PRO A 113 29.12 -6.92 -14.76
CA PRO A 113 27.91 -6.99 -15.54
C PRO A 113 26.96 -5.83 -15.28
N VAL A 114 26.03 -5.60 -16.22
CA VAL A 114 25.08 -4.49 -16.15
C VAL A 114 24.22 -4.53 -14.88
N ASP A 115 23.78 -5.72 -14.44
CA ASP A 115 23.02 -5.89 -13.21
C ASP A 115 23.78 -5.41 -11.97
N VAL A 116 25.04 -5.75 -11.86
CA VAL A 116 25.92 -5.30 -10.76
C VAL A 116 26.13 -3.78 -10.82
N ARG A 117 26.36 -3.23 -12.00
CA ARG A 117 26.50 -1.76 -12.18
C ARG A 117 25.24 -1.00 -11.79
N GLU A 118 24.07 -1.53 -12.12
CA GLU A 118 22.78 -0.93 -11.75
C GLU A 118 22.55 -0.97 -10.23
N ILE A 119 22.94 -2.06 -9.57
CA ILE A 119 22.89 -2.16 -8.11
C ILE A 119 23.82 -1.13 -7.48
N MET A 120 25.04 -1.01 -7.97
CA MET A 120 26.01 -0.02 -7.47
C MET A 120 25.49 1.41 -7.64
N SER A 121 24.87 1.72 -8.78
CA SER A 121 24.24 3.02 -9.03
C SER A 121 23.10 3.28 -8.04
N THR A 122 22.25 2.31 -7.81
CA THR A 122 21.12 2.41 -6.87
C THR A 122 21.58 2.66 -5.44
N LEU A 123 22.61 1.97 -4.98
CA LEU A 123 23.17 2.15 -3.65
C LEU A 123 23.85 3.51 -3.51
N ARG A 124 24.56 3.96 -4.53
CA ARG A 124 25.20 5.28 -4.56
C ARG A 124 24.18 6.40 -4.48
N ASP A 125 23.08 6.32 -5.24
CA ASP A 125 22.02 7.31 -5.23
C ASP A 125 21.36 7.47 -3.86
N ARG A 126 21.31 6.39 -3.08
CA ARG A 126 20.83 6.43 -1.70
C ARG A 126 21.76 7.21 -0.78
N LEU A 127 23.08 7.03 -0.96
CA LEU A 127 24.08 7.69 -0.12
C LEU A 127 24.19 9.20 -0.40
N VAL A 128 23.80 9.64 -1.59
CA VAL A 128 23.89 11.04 -2.02
C VAL A 128 22.63 11.84 -1.69
N LYS A 129 21.48 11.18 -1.54
CA LYS A 129 20.23 11.84 -1.11
C LYS A 129 19.96 11.53 0.35
N PRO A 130 20.05 12.58 1.23
CA PRO A 130 19.66 12.44 2.61
C PRO A 130 18.15 12.16 2.77
#